data_8fe9cc3384ec1778621a44515674d2b9
#
_entry.id   8fe9cc3384ec1778621a44515674d2b9
#
_cell.length_a   1.000
_cell.length_b   1.000
_cell.length_c   1.000
_cell.angle_alpha   90.00
_cell.angle_beta   90.00
_cell.angle_gamma   90.00
#
_symmetry.space_group_name_H-M   'P 1'
#
loop_
_entity.id
_entity.type
_entity.pdbx_description
1 polymer ?
#
loop_
_entity_poly.entity_id
_entity_poly.type
_entity_poly.pdbx_seq_one_letter_code
_entity_poly.pdbx_strand_id
1 'polypeptide(L)'
;FVKNNNVYIKNLADGSITTVTTDGEKNKIINGVPDWVYQEEFGILNSLKWSPSSNTLAFIRFDESQVPMYSMTMYEGDCHPNKDYSLYPGSYDYKYPVAGEKNSVVSVMAYDLATSRLQKMNLPITDNDYVPHIDYGTQDDRLMVSTLNRTQNDLHIYAVNPATTQATEVYAEQSTSWIDSKSANDVMYYDTFFVMPSEKSGYMHLYQYAYDGKLIKQLTSGNENVTEFYGYDKARKQFFYQRTNGPLNRMVESVDAAGKVAAL
;
A
#
# COMPACT_ATOMS: atom_id res chain seq x y z
N PHE A 1 -8.82 6.09 13.70
CA PHE A 1 -8.05 7.30 13.50
C PHE A 1 -6.68 7.20 14.15
N VAL A 2 -5.75 8.01 13.65
CA VAL A 2 -4.41 8.12 14.25
C VAL A 2 -4.28 9.48 14.93
N LYS A 3 -3.65 9.50 16.10
CA LYS A 3 -3.32 10.71 16.84
C LYS A 3 -1.99 10.52 17.57
N ASN A 4 -1.07 11.45 17.44
CA ASN A 4 0.26 11.38 18.04
C ASN A 4 0.96 10.05 17.75
N ASN A 5 0.95 9.63 16.49
CA ASN A 5 1.53 8.37 15.98
C ASN A 5 0.93 7.08 16.59
N ASN A 6 -0.21 7.17 17.27
CA ASN A 6 -0.91 6.00 17.82
C ASN A 6 -2.27 5.80 17.19
N VAL A 7 -2.65 4.53 17.02
CA VAL A 7 -3.93 4.10 16.45
C VAL A 7 -4.99 4.01 17.54
N TYR A 8 -6.17 4.54 17.24
CA TYR A 8 -7.36 4.50 18.09
C TYR A 8 -8.58 4.07 17.27
N ILE A 9 -9.51 3.40 17.95
CA ILE A 9 -10.83 3.05 17.39
C ILE A 9 -11.88 3.79 18.19
N LYS A 10 -12.76 4.52 17.49
CA LYS A 10 -13.94 5.15 18.10
C LYS A 10 -15.19 4.38 17.78
N ASN A 11 -15.93 3.96 18.78
CA ASN A 11 -17.26 3.43 18.61
C ASN A 11 -18.24 4.59 18.36
N LEU A 12 -18.93 4.58 17.22
CA LEU A 12 -19.82 5.68 16.84
C LEU A 12 -21.17 5.62 17.56
N ALA A 13 -21.54 4.46 18.14
CA ALA A 13 -22.81 4.31 18.84
C ALA A 13 -22.81 4.94 20.24
N ASP A 14 -21.71 4.83 20.96
CA ASP A 14 -21.59 5.32 22.35
C ASP A 14 -20.46 6.36 22.54
N GLY A 15 -19.67 6.62 21.50
CA GLY A 15 -18.58 7.57 21.52
C GLY A 15 -17.31 7.08 22.24
N SER A 16 -17.28 5.85 22.75
CA SER A 16 -16.11 5.30 23.44
C SER A 16 -14.90 5.18 22.51
N ILE A 17 -13.71 5.28 23.11
CA ILE A 17 -12.44 5.20 22.38
C ILE A 17 -11.60 4.07 22.95
N THR A 18 -11.19 3.17 22.06
CA THR A 18 -10.23 2.10 22.35
C THR A 18 -8.86 2.50 21.86
N THR A 19 -7.86 2.45 22.73
CA THR A 19 -6.46 2.65 22.35
C THR A 19 -5.90 1.34 21.81
N VAL A 20 -5.43 1.35 20.56
CA VAL A 20 -4.84 0.17 19.90
C VAL A 20 -3.33 0.11 20.09
N THR A 21 -2.65 1.27 20.00
CA THR A 21 -1.20 1.36 20.21
C THR A 21 -0.86 2.46 21.20
N THR A 22 0.28 2.32 21.88
CA THR A 22 0.77 3.29 22.88
C THR A 22 2.26 3.62 22.73
N ASP A 23 2.92 3.02 21.73
CA ASP A 23 4.35 3.16 21.48
C ASP A 23 4.70 4.25 20.44
N GLY A 24 3.69 4.95 19.91
CA GLY A 24 3.86 6.03 18.97
C GLY A 24 4.65 7.19 19.56
N GLU A 25 5.76 7.56 18.91
CA GLU A 25 6.65 8.64 19.32
C GLU A 25 7.17 9.36 18.08
N LYS A 26 7.16 10.72 18.12
CA LYS A 26 7.66 11.54 17.01
C LYS A 26 9.13 11.23 16.71
N ASN A 27 9.45 11.06 15.43
CA ASN A 27 10.77 10.72 14.92
C ASN A 27 11.31 9.35 15.38
N LYS A 28 10.43 8.45 15.83
CA LYS A 28 10.78 7.08 16.20
C LYS A 28 9.78 6.06 15.71
N ILE A 29 8.53 6.11 16.17
CA ILE A 29 7.52 5.11 15.88
C ILE A 29 6.27 5.77 15.35
N ILE A 30 5.82 5.33 14.18
CA ILE A 30 4.56 5.76 13.57
C ILE A 30 3.68 4.52 13.36
N ASN A 31 2.42 4.60 13.80
CA ASN A 31 1.45 3.53 13.62
C ASN A 31 0.29 4.02 12.74
N GLY A 32 0.00 3.31 11.65
CA GLY A 32 -1.20 3.51 10.83
C GLY A 32 -1.20 4.74 9.91
N VAL A 33 -0.16 5.56 9.95
CA VAL A 33 0.12 6.65 9.02
C VAL A 33 1.49 6.40 8.40
N PRO A 34 1.67 6.55 7.09
CA PRO A 34 2.95 6.30 6.45
C PRO A 34 4.00 7.37 6.84
N ASP A 35 5.26 6.97 6.77
CA ASP A 35 6.40 7.87 6.86
C ASP A 35 6.57 8.69 5.56
N TRP A 36 7.59 9.54 5.50
CA TRP A 36 7.84 10.41 4.35
C TRP A 36 8.07 9.61 3.05
N VAL A 37 8.85 8.53 3.09
CA VAL A 37 9.15 7.70 1.90
C VAL A 37 7.88 7.11 1.31
N TYR A 38 7.01 6.57 2.13
CA TYR A 38 5.77 5.95 1.68
C TYR A 38 4.74 6.98 1.19
N GLN A 39 4.75 8.19 1.74
CA GLN A 39 3.90 9.28 1.25
C GLN A 39 4.34 9.76 -0.14
N GLU A 40 5.63 10.01 -0.32
CA GLU A 40 6.17 10.61 -1.54
C GLU A 40 6.42 9.59 -2.65
N GLU A 41 7.03 8.43 -2.32
CA GLU A 41 7.46 7.46 -3.33
C GLU A 41 6.36 6.45 -3.71
N PHE A 42 5.52 6.07 -2.76
CA PHE A 42 4.41 5.14 -3.01
C PHE A 42 3.03 5.82 -3.08
N GLY A 43 2.94 7.12 -2.79
CA GLY A 43 1.68 7.86 -2.81
C GLY A 43 0.66 7.41 -1.75
N ILE A 44 1.12 6.82 -0.64
CA ILE A 44 0.27 6.28 0.40
C ILE A 44 -0.04 7.35 1.43
N LEU A 45 -1.31 7.61 1.68
CA LEU A 45 -1.76 8.57 2.70
C LEU A 45 -2.38 7.89 3.92
N ASN A 46 -2.70 6.61 3.82
CA ASN A 46 -3.37 5.84 4.86
C ASN A 46 -2.89 4.38 4.80
N SER A 47 -2.40 3.87 5.92
CA SER A 47 -1.96 2.49 6.05
C SER A 47 -2.80 1.69 7.05
N LEU A 48 -4.11 2.00 7.14
CA LEU A 48 -5.11 1.31 7.96
C LEU A 48 -6.10 0.58 7.05
N LYS A 49 -6.41 -0.67 7.37
CA LYS A 49 -7.42 -1.46 6.64
C LYS A 49 -8.27 -2.28 7.61
N TRP A 50 -9.59 -2.17 7.46
CA TRP A 50 -10.54 -3.02 8.14
C TRP A 50 -10.75 -4.32 7.38
N SER A 51 -10.93 -5.42 8.12
CA SER A 51 -11.44 -6.66 7.52
C SER A 51 -12.89 -6.48 7.06
N PRO A 52 -13.39 -7.28 6.11
CA PRO A 52 -14.74 -7.17 5.57
C PRO A 52 -15.86 -7.16 6.64
N SER A 53 -15.72 -7.97 7.67
CA SER A 53 -16.68 -7.99 8.82
C SER A 53 -16.40 -6.90 9.84
N SER A 54 -15.36 -6.07 9.66
CA SER A 54 -14.91 -5.05 10.62
C SER A 54 -14.51 -5.59 12.02
N ASN A 55 -14.10 -6.85 12.09
CA ASN A 55 -13.67 -7.48 13.35
C ASN A 55 -12.17 -7.30 13.60
N THR A 56 -11.38 -7.04 12.54
CA THR A 56 -9.94 -6.87 12.64
C THR A 56 -9.49 -5.60 11.92
N LEU A 57 -8.64 -4.82 12.58
CA LEU A 57 -7.98 -3.66 12.00
C LEU A 57 -6.51 -3.98 11.73
N ALA A 58 -6.11 -4.02 10.47
CA ALA A 58 -4.71 -4.13 10.08
C ALA A 58 -4.10 -2.75 9.82
N PHE A 59 -2.79 -2.61 10.09
CA PHE A 59 -2.06 -1.40 9.79
C PHE A 59 -0.56 -1.65 9.64
N ILE A 60 0.14 -0.71 8.99
CA ILE A 60 1.59 -0.71 8.92
C ILE A 60 2.14 0.14 10.08
N ARG A 61 3.15 -0.40 10.75
CA ARG A 61 3.96 0.26 11.77
C ARG A 61 5.33 0.54 11.19
N PHE A 62 5.79 1.76 11.34
CA PHE A 62 7.09 2.25 10.87
C PHE A 62 7.97 2.56 12.07
N ASP A 63 9.16 1.98 12.10
CA ASP A 63 10.23 2.36 13.02
C ASP A 63 11.26 3.20 12.27
N GLU A 64 11.14 4.52 12.42
CA GLU A 64 12.03 5.50 11.81
C GLU A 64 13.19 5.92 12.72
N SER A 65 13.44 5.20 13.81
CA SER A 65 14.47 5.56 14.80
C SER A 65 15.86 5.71 14.19
N GLN A 66 16.17 4.89 13.18
CA GLN A 66 17.46 4.89 12.50
C GLN A 66 17.48 5.74 11.22
N VAL A 67 16.35 6.31 10.81
CA VAL A 67 16.29 7.23 9.67
C VAL A 67 16.98 8.53 10.05
N PRO A 68 17.87 9.10 9.20
CA PRO A 68 18.51 10.38 9.47
C PRO A 68 17.52 11.54 9.56
N MET A 69 17.88 12.53 10.39
CA MET A 69 17.17 13.81 10.42
C MET A 69 17.64 14.70 9.29
N TYR A 70 16.70 15.39 8.67
CA TYR A 70 16.94 16.43 7.69
C TYR A 70 16.39 17.76 8.21
N SER A 71 17.16 18.84 8.04
CA SER A 71 16.78 20.17 8.49
C SER A 71 16.55 21.09 7.30
N MET A 72 15.32 21.60 7.19
CA MET A 72 14.98 22.62 6.20
C MET A 72 14.99 24.01 6.83
N THR A 73 15.63 24.96 6.17
CA THR A 73 15.52 26.37 6.58
C THR A 73 14.12 26.89 6.24
N MET A 74 13.44 27.43 7.25
CA MET A 74 12.10 27.97 7.13
C MET A 74 12.13 29.50 7.25
N TYR A 75 11.43 30.16 6.35
CA TYR A 75 11.22 31.59 6.36
C TYR A 75 9.75 31.89 6.63
N GLU A 76 9.45 33.13 7.12
CA GLU A 76 8.08 33.57 7.19
C GLU A 76 7.46 33.59 5.79
N GLY A 77 6.25 33.07 5.67
CA GLY A 77 5.47 33.05 4.43
C GLY A 77 4.04 33.49 4.69
N ASP A 78 3.35 33.96 3.67
CA ASP A 78 1.99 34.50 3.75
C ASP A 78 0.94 33.50 4.28
N CYS A 79 1.19 32.22 4.18
CA CYS A 79 0.25 31.15 4.57
C CYS A 79 0.67 30.40 5.83
N HIS A 80 1.41 31.02 6.80
CA HIS A 80 2.17 30.19 7.66
C HIS A 80 1.89 30.25 9.15
N PRO A 81 1.87 29.09 9.81
CA PRO A 81 1.90 29.02 11.27
C PRO A 81 3.25 29.49 11.88
N ASN A 82 4.28 29.79 11.08
CA ASN A 82 5.62 30.12 11.56
C ASN A 82 5.86 31.63 11.68
N LYS A 83 4.95 32.36 12.29
CA LYS A 83 5.16 33.77 12.64
C LYS A 83 6.41 34.02 13.49
N ASP A 84 6.90 32.93 14.12
CA ASP A 84 8.11 32.98 14.95
C ASP A 84 9.39 33.20 14.13
N TYR A 85 9.33 33.09 12.79
CA TYR A 85 10.48 33.27 11.89
C TYR A 85 10.47 34.56 11.09
N SER A 86 9.73 35.58 11.57
CA SER A 86 9.58 36.83 10.85
C SER A 86 10.88 37.65 10.76
N LEU A 87 11.78 37.54 11.73
CA LEU A 87 13.04 38.27 11.77
C LEU A 87 14.26 37.41 11.39
N TYR A 88 14.24 36.16 11.77
CA TYR A 88 15.32 35.19 11.50
C TYR A 88 14.75 33.90 10.96
N PRO A 89 15.46 33.24 10.02
CA PRO A 89 15.03 31.93 9.58
C PRO A 89 15.10 30.93 10.73
N GLY A 90 14.10 30.03 10.76
CA GLY A 90 14.06 28.88 11.65
C GLY A 90 14.43 27.59 10.93
N SER A 91 14.30 26.45 11.61
CA SER A 91 14.45 25.13 11.02
C SER A 91 13.18 24.29 11.21
N TYR A 92 12.90 23.45 10.22
CA TYR A 92 11.95 22.35 10.32
C TYR A 92 12.71 21.05 10.16
N ASP A 93 12.80 20.29 11.25
CA ASP A 93 13.55 19.05 11.33
C ASP A 93 12.60 17.86 11.26
N TYR A 94 12.87 16.92 10.35
CA TYR A 94 12.06 15.71 10.16
C TYR A 94 12.90 14.55 9.63
N LYS A 95 12.35 13.35 9.74
CA LYS A 95 13.01 12.14 9.21
C LYS A 95 12.93 12.12 7.69
N TYR A 96 14.10 12.10 7.05
CA TYR A 96 14.21 12.11 5.60
C TYR A 96 15.46 11.33 5.17
N PRO A 97 15.31 10.13 4.61
CA PRO A 97 16.44 9.36 4.13
C PRO A 97 16.83 9.86 2.75
N VAL A 98 17.98 10.52 2.61
CA VAL A 98 18.56 10.76 1.29
C VAL A 98 19.01 9.44 0.67
N ALA A 99 19.24 9.42 -0.65
CA ALA A 99 19.63 8.21 -1.38
C ALA A 99 20.83 7.50 -0.70
N GLY A 100 20.66 6.20 -0.46
CA GLY A 100 21.67 5.37 0.21
C GLY A 100 21.54 5.27 1.74
N GLU A 101 20.80 6.15 2.38
CA GLU A 101 20.58 6.13 3.83
C GLU A 101 19.52 5.08 4.24
N LYS A 102 19.42 4.83 5.55
CA LYS A 102 18.44 3.87 6.11
C LYS A 102 17.03 4.40 5.98
N ASN A 103 16.12 3.52 5.55
CA ASN A 103 14.68 3.73 5.62
C ASN A 103 14.11 3.24 6.96
N SER A 104 12.83 3.51 7.20
CA SER A 104 12.09 2.91 8.31
C SER A 104 12.06 1.40 8.20
N VAL A 105 12.19 0.72 9.34
CA VAL A 105 11.87 -0.71 9.43
C VAL A 105 10.38 -0.87 9.58
N VAL A 106 9.75 -1.63 8.68
CA VAL A 106 8.29 -1.76 8.63
C VAL A 106 7.79 -3.08 9.20
N SER A 107 6.60 -3.06 9.76
CA SER A 107 5.89 -4.24 10.24
C SER A 107 4.41 -4.12 9.95
N VAL A 108 3.77 -5.21 9.58
CA VAL A 108 2.32 -5.27 9.47
C VAL A 108 1.75 -5.78 10.78
N MET A 109 0.79 -5.03 11.32
CA MET A 109 0.12 -5.30 12.58
C MET A 109 -1.35 -5.58 12.33
N ALA A 110 -1.97 -6.42 13.16
CA ALA A 110 -3.41 -6.63 13.15
C ALA A 110 -3.95 -6.62 14.59
N TYR A 111 -5.03 -5.90 14.79
CA TYR A 111 -5.75 -5.79 16.06
C TYR A 111 -7.12 -6.44 15.94
N ASP A 112 -7.38 -7.43 16.78
CA ASP A 112 -8.68 -8.12 16.88
C ASP A 112 -9.56 -7.44 17.92
N LEU A 113 -10.76 -6.99 17.51
CA LEU A 113 -11.66 -6.25 18.37
C LEU A 113 -12.25 -7.09 19.50
N ALA A 114 -12.54 -8.34 19.24
CA ALA A 114 -13.23 -9.21 20.20
C ALA A 114 -12.30 -9.60 21.37
N THR A 115 -11.04 -9.83 21.07
CA THR A 115 -10.03 -10.26 22.04
C THR A 115 -9.13 -9.12 22.54
N SER A 116 -9.21 -7.95 21.93
CA SER A 116 -8.30 -6.81 22.16
C SER A 116 -6.83 -7.16 21.97
N ARG A 117 -6.53 -8.11 21.10
CA ARG A 117 -5.18 -8.61 20.86
C ARG A 117 -4.55 -7.92 19.66
N LEU A 118 -3.41 -7.28 19.88
CA LEU A 118 -2.55 -6.74 18.84
C LEU A 118 -1.44 -7.73 18.51
N GLN A 119 -1.24 -8.06 17.24
CA GLN A 119 -0.24 -9.01 16.79
C GLN A 119 0.56 -8.47 15.61
N LYS A 120 1.87 -8.77 15.58
CA LYS A 120 2.71 -8.59 14.38
C LYS A 120 2.51 -9.78 13.46
N MET A 121 2.30 -9.51 12.16
CA MET A 121 2.22 -10.54 11.13
C MET A 121 3.61 -11.11 10.83
N ASN A 122 3.68 -12.42 10.65
CA ASN A 122 4.93 -13.13 10.40
C ASN A 122 5.23 -13.15 8.89
N LEU A 123 5.75 -12.03 8.39
CA LEU A 123 6.14 -11.85 6.99
C LEU A 123 7.62 -12.18 6.80
N PRO A 124 8.02 -12.84 5.71
CA PRO A 124 9.42 -13.13 5.39
C PRO A 124 10.11 -11.91 4.73
N ILE A 125 10.13 -10.79 5.46
CA ILE A 125 10.76 -9.53 5.02
C ILE A 125 11.96 -9.20 5.89
N THR A 126 12.88 -8.43 5.32
CA THR A 126 14.05 -7.87 6.00
C THR A 126 13.80 -6.42 6.44
N ASP A 127 14.71 -5.86 7.23
CA ASP A 127 14.65 -4.45 7.64
C ASP A 127 14.81 -3.44 6.48
N ASN A 128 15.16 -3.92 5.28
CA ASN A 128 15.32 -3.09 4.10
C ASN A 128 14.17 -3.23 3.10
N ASP A 129 13.20 -4.08 3.35
CA ASP A 129 12.08 -4.28 2.44
C ASP A 129 10.96 -3.29 2.71
N TYR A 130 10.21 -2.99 1.65
CA TYR A 130 9.02 -2.16 1.70
C TYR A 130 7.76 -3.02 1.81
N VAL A 131 6.73 -2.44 2.43
CA VAL A 131 5.34 -2.95 2.40
C VAL A 131 4.47 -1.87 1.78
N PRO A 132 4.47 -1.72 0.45
CA PRO A 132 3.77 -0.62 -0.21
C PRO A 132 2.25 -0.75 -0.16
N HIS A 133 1.70 -1.95 0.04
CA HIS A 133 0.25 -2.14 0.05
C HIS A 133 -0.20 -3.22 1.03
N ILE A 134 -1.28 -2.92 1.75
CA ILE A 134 -2.06 -3.89 2.51
C ILE A 134 -3.54 -3.74 2.17
N ASP A 135 -4.24 -4.84 2.00
CA ASP A 135 -5.68 -4.84 1.83
C ASP A 135 -6.29 -6.15 2.33
N TYR A 136 -7.56 -6.11 2.73
CA TYR A 136 -8.34 -7.33 2.81
C TYR A 136 -9.01 -7.55 1.45
N GLY A 137 -9.06 -8.79 1.01
CA GLY A 137 -9.93 -9.13 -0.10
C GLY A 137 -11.39 -9.16 0.38
N THR A 138 -12.08 -10.26 0.16
CA THR A 138 -13.47 -10.43 0.57
C THR A 138 -13.62 -11.33 1.81
N GLN A 139 -12.50 -11.72 2.44
CA GLN A 139 -12.45 -12.67 3.57
C GLN A 139 -11.65 -12.10 4.73
N ASP A 140 -12.14 -12.26 5.96
CA ASP A 140 -11.53 -11.74 7.18
C ASP A 140 -10.19 -12.40 7.53
N ASP A 141 -10.02 -13.65 7.14
CA ASP A 141 -8.81 -14.44 7.40
C ASP A 141 -7.72 -14.28 6.34
N ARG A 142 -7.90 -13.34 5.41
CA ARG A 142 -6.97 -13.10 4.31
C ARG A 142 -6.60 -11.63 4.18
N LEU A 143 -5.61 -11.21 4.96
CA LEU A 143 -4.95 -9.93 4.77
C LEU A 143 -3.90 -10.08 3.67
N MET A 144 -4.08 -9.34 2.58
CA MET A 144 -3.14 -9.31 1.46
C MET A 144 -2.06 -8.27 1.73
N VAL A 145 -0.81 -8.64 1.56
CA VAL A 145 0.35 -7.79 1.82
C VAL A 145 1.28 -7.85 0.62
N SER A 146 1.47 -6.73 -0.06
CA SER A 146 2.52 -6.59 -1.07
C SER A 146 3.83 -6.18 -0.40
N THR A 147 4.91 -6.81 -0.80
CA THR A 147 6.28 -6.48 -0.35
C THR A 147 7.18 -6.24 -1.54
N LEU A 148 8.14 -5.35 -1.39
CA LEU A 148 9.08 -5.00 -2.45
C LEU A 148 10.45 -4.81 -1.82
N ASN A 149 11.49 -5.40 -2.41
CA ASN A 149 12.84 -5.18 -1.92
C ASN A 149 13.31 -3.74 -2.18
N ARG A 150 14.36 -3.30 -1.51
CA ARG A 150 14.84 -1.92 -1.61
C ARG A 150 15.29 -1.51 -3.02
N THR A 151 15.79 -2.45 -3.81
CA THR A 151 16.17 -2.20 -5.22
C THR A 151 14.99 -2.21 -6.17
N GLN A 152 13.78 -2.47 -5.67
CA GLN A 152 12.50 -2.50 -6.39
C GLN A 152 12.53 -3.39 -7.64
N ASN A 153 13.10 -4.57 -7.50
CA ASN A 153 13.16 -5.56 -8.58
C ASN A 153 12.72 -6.98 -8.15
N ASP A 154 12.20 -7.10 -6.92
CA ASP A 154 11.69 -8.35 -6.35
C ASP A 154 10.41 -8.07 -5.55
N LEU A 155 9.26 -8.35 -6.19
CA LEU A 155 7.91 -8.11 -5.68
C LEU A 155 7.28 -9.43 -5.24
N HIS A 156 6.74 -9.46 -4.03
CA HIS A 156 5.92 -10.57 -3.55
C HIS A 156 4.57 -10.08 -3.04
N ILE A 157 3.55 -10.94 -3.15
CA ILE A 157 2.26 -10.74 -2.50
C ILE A 157 1.99 -11.95 -1.60
N TYR A 158 1.68 -11.67 -0.34
CA TYR A 158 1.36 -12.68 0.67
C TYR A 158 -0.10 -12.58 1.08
N ALA A 159 -0.75 -13.74 1.21
CA ALA A 159 -1.98 -13.88 1.97
C ALA A 159 -1.62 -14.20 3.42
N VAL A 160 -2.00 -13.35 4.34
CA VAL A 160 -1.67 -13.48 5.76
C VAL A 160 -2.96 -13.72 6.55
N ASN A 161 -2.96 -14.75 7.38
CA ASN A 161 -4.08 -14.97 8.30
C ASN A 161 -3.85 -14.17 9.59
N PRO A 162 -4.67 -13.14 9.91
CA PRO A 162 -4.44 -12.29 11.07
C PRO A 162 -4.54 -13.00 12.42
N ALA A 163 -5.30 -14.10 12.50
CA ALA A 163 -5.47 -14.86 13.74
C ALA A 163 -4.25 -15.73 14.06
N THR A 164 -3.64 -16.34 13.04
CA THR A 164 -2.46 -17.22 13.19
C THR A 164 -1.14 -16.52 12.91
N THR A 165 -1.19 -15.33 12.33
CA THR A 165 -0.08 -14.51 11.84
C THR A 165 0.72 -15.10 10.68
N GLN A 166 0.34 -16.28 10.17
CA GLN A 166 1.08 -16.99 9.14
C GLN A 166 0.83 -16.38 7.76
N ALA A 167 1.89 -16.24 6.99
CA ALA A 167 1.89 -15.75 5.62
C ALA A 167 2.08 -16.91 4.64
N THR A 168 1.34 -16.87 3.54
CA THR A 168 1.50 -17.76 2.39
C THR A 168 1.72 -16.90 1.15
N GLU A 169 2.79 -17.15 0.42
CA GLU A 169 3.04 -16.45 -0.84
C GLU A 169 2.00 -16.86 -1.89
N VAL A 170 1.41 -15.86 -2.54
CA VAL A 170 0.43 -16.05 -3.63
C VAL A 170 0.90 -15.48 -4.96
N TYR A 171 1.97 -14.67 -4.93
CA TYR A 171 2.58 -14.12 -6.14
C TYR A 171 4.03 -13.72 -5.89
N ALA A 172 4.87 -13.92 -6.91
CA ALA A 172 6.23 -13.40 -6.96
C ALA A 172 6.56 -12.93 -8.39
N GLU A 173 7.25 -11.80 -8.50
CA GLU A 173 7.79 -11.25 -9.74
C GLU A 173 9.19 -10.69 -9.52
N GLN A 174 10.13 -11.11 -10.35
CA GLN A 174 11.48 -10.58 -10.38
C GLN A 174 11.75 -9.90 -11.72
N SER A 175 12.46 -8.79 -11.68
CA SER A 175 12.89 -8.05 -12.86
C SER A 175 14.41 -7.88 -12.87
N THR A 176 15.00 -7.85 -14.04
CA THR A 176 16.43 -7.46 -14.21
C THR A 176 16.64 -5.95 -14.14
N SER A 177 15.57 -5.19 -14.15
CA SER A 177 15.55 -3.73 -14.00
C SER A 177 14.69 -3.35 -12.80
N TRP A 178 13.82 -2.39 -12.96
CA TRP A 178 12.96 -1.87 -11.91
C TRP A 178 11.52 -2.35 -12.09
N ILE A 179 10.78 -2.57 -10.99
CA ILE A 179 9.34 -2.85 -10.98
C ILE A 179 8.61 -1.59 -10.55
N ASP A 180 7.67 -1.12 -11.38
CA ASP A 180 6.84 0.04 -11.06
C ASP A 180 6.02 -0.20 -9.79
N SER A 181 5.96 0.81 -8.91
CA SER A 181 5.19 0.74 -7.65
C SER A 181 3.71 0.43 -7.86
N LYS A 182 3.13 0.77 -9.01
CA LYS A 182 1.77 0.38 -9.39
C LYS A 182 1.55 -1.12 -9.36
N SER A 183 2.54 -1.92 -9.75
CA SER A 183 2.45 -3.38 -9.68
C SER A 183 2.26 -3.91 -8.26
N ALA A 184 2.70 -3.16 -7.25
CA ALA A 184 2.53 -3.49 -5.85
C ALA A 184 1.27 -2.83 -5.23
N ASN A 185 0.90 -1.61 -5.68
CA ASN A 185 -0.13 -0.79 -5.07
C ASN A 185 -1.52 -0.99 -5.68
N ASP A 186 -1.60 -1.17 -7.00
CA ASP A 186 -2.88 -1.15 -7.74
C ASP A 186 -3.46 -2.56 -7.90
N VAL A 187 -3.25 -3.43 -6.92
CA VAL A 187 -3.81 -4.77 -6.89
C VAL A 187 -5.23 -4.73 -6.37
N MET A 188 -6.17 -5.32 -7.11
CA MET A 188 -7.56 -5.45 -6.68
C MET A 188 -7.94 -6.90 -6.42
N TYR A 189 -8.50 -7.14 -5.24
CA TYR A 189 -8.83 -8.47 -4.72
C TYR A 189 -10.33 -8.76 -4.82
N TYR A 190 -10.67 -9.95 -5.31
CA TYR A 190 -12.04 -10.45 -5.48
C TYR A 190 -12.22 -11.81 -4.78
N ASP A 191 -13.42 -12.38 -4.80
CA ASP A 191 -13.74 -13.61 -4.06
C ASP A 191 -12.78 -14.78 -4.36
N THR A 192 -12.44 -14.99 -5.65
CA THR A 192 -11.69 -16.18 -6.10
C THR A 192 -10.41 -15.86 -6.86
N PHE A 193 -10.16 -14.58 -7.14
CA PHE A 193 -9.00 -14.12 -7.90
C PHE A 193 -8.60 -12.71 -7.49
N PHE A 194 -7.44 -12.29 -7.93
CA PHE A 194 -7.02 -10.89 -7.91
C PHE A 194 -6.54 -10.45 -9.29
N VAL A 195 -6.55 -9.15 -9.52
CA VAL A 195 -6.05 -8.51 -10.74
C VAL A 195 -4.97 -7.53 -10.34
N MET A 196 -3.85 -7.60 -11.04
CA MET A 196 -2.72 -6.69 -10.82
C MET A 196 -2.13 -6.21 -12.14
N PRO A 197 -1.61 -4.98 -12.18
CA PRO A 197 -0.79 -4.51 -13.29
C PRO A 197 0.64 -5.07 -13.19
N SER A 198 1.27 -5.32 -14.33
CA SER A 198 2.70 -5.70 -14.41
C SER A 198 3.25 -5.38 -15.80
N GLU A 199 4.53 -4.98 -15.84
CA GLU A 199 5.28 -4.71 -17.07
C GLU A 199 6.06 -5.94 -17.62
N LYS A 200 5.87 -7.11 -17.03
CA LYS A 200 6.63 -8.33 -17.38
C LYS A 200 6.54 -8.78 -18.84
N SER A 201 5.58 -8.26 -19.62
CA SER A 201 5.47 -8.48 -21.06
C SER A 201 6.01 -7.32 -21.91
N GLY A 202 6.66 -6.34 -21.32
CA GLY A 202 7.28 -5.19 -21.98
C GLY A 202 6.46 -3.90 -21.93
N TYR A 203 5.17 -3.99 -21.62
CA TYR A 203 4.25 -2.87 -21.39
C TYR A 203 3.42 -3.17 -20.15
N MET A 204 2.90 -2.11 -19.51
CA MET A 204 2.00 -2.26 -18.37
C MET A 204 0.69 -2.89 -18.81
N HIS A 205 0.41 -4.11 -18.34
CA HIS A 205 -0.80 -4.87 -18.62
C HIS A 205 -1.44 -5.43 -17.37
N LEU A 206 -2.72 -5.78 -17.47
CA LEU A 206 -3.48 -6.40 -16.39
C LEU A 206 -3.40 -7.93 -16.48
N TYR A 207 -3.15 -8.54 -15.32
CA TYR A 207 -3.07 -9.99 -15.16
C TYR A 207 -4.03 -10.44 -14.06
N GLN A 208 -4.75 -11.51 -14.33
CA GLN A 208 -5.65 -12.16 -13.39
C GLN A 208 -5.00 -13.42 -12.82
N TYR A 209 -4.96 -13.53 -11.49
CA TYR A 209 -4.39 -14.66 -10.75
C TYR A 209 -5.39 -15.29 -9.79
N ALA A 210 -5.30 -16.59 -9.60
CA ALA A 210 -5.92 -17.27 -8.48
C ALA A 210 -5.06 -17.11 -7.21
N TYR A 211 -5.66 -17.31 -6.03
CA TYR A 211 -4.96 -17.19 -4.75
C TYR A 211 -3.96 -18.32 -4.45
N ASP A 212 -3.86 -19.32 -5.32
CA ASP A 212 -2.79 -20.31 -5.30
C ASP A 212 -1.56 -19.91 -6.16
N GLY A 213 -1.53 -18.66 -6.64
CA GLY A 213 -0.45 -18.10 -7.47
C GLY A 213 -0.56 -18.43 -8.95
N LYS A 214 -1.56 -19.22 -9.36
CA LYS A 214 -1.73 -19.60 -10.75
C LYS A 214 -2.26 -18.46 -11.60
N LEU A 215 -1.54 -18.15 -12.69
CA LEU A 215 -2.03 -17.22 -13.71
C LEU A 215 -3.30 -17.78 -14.37
N ILE A 216 -4.41 -17.08 -14.22
CA ILE A 216 -5.65 -17.39 -14.92
C ILE A 216 -5.58 -16.83 -16.33
N LYS A 217 -5.22 -15.54 -16.46
CA LYS A 217 -5.20 -14.86 -17.76
C LYS A 217 -4.40 -13.56 -17.73
N GLN A 218 -3.73 -13.24 -18.84
CA GLN A 218 -3.38 -11.86 -19.19
C GLN A 218 -4.61 -11.20 -19.81
N LEU A 219 -5.16 -10.18 -19.15
CA LEU A 219 -6.43 -9.52 -19.57
C LEU A 219 -6.23 -8.53 -20.71
N THR A 220 -5.11 -7.82 -20.71
CA THR A 220 -4.77 -6.83 -21.73
C THR A 220 -3.43 -7.15 -22.39
N SER A 221 -3.23 -6.73 -23.63
CA SER A 221 -2.01 -6.96 -24.40
C SER A 221 -1.81 -5.91 -25.47
N GLY A 222 -0.63 -5.88 -26.09
CA GLY A 222 -0.29 -4.95 -27.16
C GLY A 222 0.85 -4.03 -26.78
N ASN A 223 0.98 -2.90 -27.47
CA ASN A 223 2.09 -1.94 -27.33
C ASN A 223 1.65 -0.65 -26.62
N GLU A 224 0.55 -0.69 -25.88
CA GLU A 224 0.01 0.43 -25.12
C GLU A 224 -0.05 0.09 -23.63
N ASN A 225 0.35 1.03 -22.79
CA ASN A 225 0.32 0.82 -21.35
C ASN A 225 -1.09 1.01 -20.78
N VAL A 226 -1.51 0.10 -19.92
CA VAL A 226 -2.63 0.35 -19.01
C VAL A 226 -2.16 1.40 -17.99
N THR A 227 -2.92 2.46 -17.86
CA THR A 227 -2.60 3.58 -16.96
C THR A 227 -3.45 3.58 -15.70
N GLU A 228 -4.61 2.90 -15.74
CA GLU A 228 -5.53 2.80 -14.61
C GLU A 228 -6.37 1.53 -14.72
N PHE A 229 -6.62 0.86 -13.61
CA PHE A 229 -7.58 -0.23 -13.51
C PHE A 229 -8.76 0.19 -12.66
N TYR A 230 -9.96 0.27 -13.25
CA TYR A 230 -11.17 0.73 -12.57
C TYR A 230 -11.92 -0.37 -11.82
N GLY A 231 -11.65 -1.64 -12.13
CA GLY A 231 -12.26 -2.76 -11.44
C GLY A 231 -13.01 -3.75 -12.34
N TYR A 232 -13.70 -4.67 -11.68
CA TYR A 232 -14.44 -5.76 -12.31
C TYR A 232 -15.93 -5.69 -11.97
N ASP A 233 -16.76 -5.61 -13.02
CA ASP A 233 -18.22 -5.77 -12.91
C ASP A 233 -18.59 -7.25 -12.92
N LYS A 234 -18.98 -7.78 -11.77
CA LYS A 234 -19.35 -9.18 -11.57
C LYS A 234 -20.61 -9.57 -12.38
N ALA A 235 -21.55 -8.65 -12.57
CA ALA A 235 -22.78 -8.92 -13.28
C ALA A 235 -22.55 -9.03 -14.80
N ARG A 236 -21.71 -8.16 -15.34
CA ARG A 236 -21.34 -8.16 -16.77
C ARG A 236 -20.14 -9.05 -17.07
N LYS A 237 -19.39 -9.49 -16.06
CA LYS A 237 -18.12 -10.22 -16.19
C LYS A 237 -17.09 -9.45 -17.04
N GLN A 238 -16.96 -8.15 -16.79
CA GLN A 238 -16.10 -7.24 -17.53
C GLN A 238 -15.15 -6.51 -16.60
N PHE A 239 -13.92 -6.35 -17.05
CA PHE A 239 -12.87 -5.55 -16.43
C PHE A 239 -12.79 -4.21 -17.14
N PHE A 240 -12.75 -3.11 -16.38
CA PHE A 240 -12.72 -1.74 -16.91
C PHE A 240 -11.36 -1.12 -16.60
N TYR A 241 -10.75 -0.52 -17.60
CA TYR A 241 -9.41 0.06 -17.48
C TYR A 241 -9.22 1.24 -18.42
N GLN A 242 -8.20 2.05 -18.14
CA GLN A 242 -7.69 3.09 -19.01
C GLN A 242 -6.34 2.64 -19.57
N ARG A 243 -6.09 2.95 -20.84
CA ARG A 243 -4.77 2.77 -21.45
C ARG A 243 -4.33 4.01 -22.21
N THR A 244 -3.05 4.05 -22.57
CA THR A 244 -2.54 5.02 -23.54
C THR A 244 -3.21 4.80 -24.91
N ASN A 245 -3.35 5.90 -25.66
CA ASN A 245 -3.79 5.88 -27.06
C ASN A 245 -2.93 6.90 -27.82
N GLY A 246 -1.71 6.48 -28.13
CA GLY A 246 -0.65 7.38 -28.56
C GLY A 246 -0.11 8.23 -27.40
N PRO A 247 0.83 9.16 -27.65
CA PRO A 247 1.60 9.83 -26.60
C PRO A 247 0.78 10.77 -25.71
N LEU A 248 -0.31 11.35 -26.22
CA LEU A 248 -1.05 12.41 -25.55
C LEU A 248 -2.45 11.99 -25.06
N ASN A 249 -3.00 10.91 -25.59
CA ASN A 249 -4.38 10.53 -25.34
C ASN A 249 -4.49 9.33 -24.39
N ARG A 250 -5.66 9.22 -23.77
CA ARG A 250 -6.09 8.06 -22.98
C ARG A 250 -7.42 7.56 -23.54
N MET A 251 -7.64 6.26 -23.39
CA MET A 251 -8.87 5.59 -23.81
C MET A 251 -9.35 4.68 -22.68
N VAL A 252 -10.64 4.74 -22.39
CA VAL A 252 -11.28 3.83 -21.44
C VAL A 252 -11.88 2.68 -22.21
N GLU A 253 -11.59 1.48 -21.77
CA GLU A 253 -12.02 0.24 -22.39
C GLU A 253 -12.53 -0.75 -21.36
N SER A 254 -13.30 -1.72 -21.83
CA SER A 254 -13.60 -2.93 -21.08
C SER A 254 -13.08 -4.16 -21.80
N VAL A 255 -12.73 -5.20 -21.02
CA VAL A 255 -12.38 -6.52 -21.55
C VAL A 255 -13.15 -7.59 -20.79
N ASP A 256 -13.73 -8.56 -21.51
CA ASP A 256 -14.41 -9.70 -20.90
C ASP A 256 -13.47 -10.88 -20.63
N ALA A 257 -14.00 -11.91 -19.96
CA ALA A 257 -13.25 -13.12 -19.67
C ALA A 257 -12.79 -13.88 -20.94
N ALA A 258 -13.43 -13.69 -22.08
CA ALA A 258 -13.01 -14.25 -23.38
C ALA A 258 -11.88 -13.43 -24.03
N GLY A 259 -11.65 -12.18 -23.57
CA GLY A 259 -10.66 -11.25 -24.13
C GLY A 259 -11.22 -10.32 -25.18
N LYS A 260 -12.54 -10.22 -25.29
CA LYS A 260 -13.17 -9.28 -26.20
C LYS A 260 -13.11 -7.88 -25.59
N VAL A 261 -12.43 -6.96 -26.27
CA VAL A 261 -12.28 -5.56 -25.89
C VAL A 261 -13.39 -4.72 -26.50
N ALA A 262 -13.89 -3.75 -25.77
CA ALA A 262 -14.82 -2.74 -26.24
C ALA A 262 -14.41 -1.36 -25.68
N ALA A 263 -14.35 -0.35 -26.55
CA ALA A 263 -14.19 1.05 -26.15
C ALA A 263 -15.50 1.57 -25.52
N LEU A 264 -15.37 2.47 -24.55
CA LEU A 264 -16.48 3.12 -23.85
C LEU A 264 -16.66 4.57 -24.30
#